data_53a9ddf345697db6df8d664bea0c6ee6
#
_entry.id   53a9ddf345697db6df8d664bea0c6ee6
#
_cell.length_a   1.000
_cell.length_b   1.000
_cell.length_c   1.000
_cell.angle_alpha   90.00
_cell.angle_beta   90.00
_cell.angle_gamma   90.00
#
_symmetry.space_group_name_H-M   'P 1'
#
loop_
_entity.id
_entity.type
_entity.pdbx_description
1 polymer ?
#
loop_
_entity_poly.entity_id
_entity_poly.type
_entity_poly.pdbx_seq_one_letter_code
_entity_poly.pdbx_strand_id
1 'polypeptide(L)'
;MIHNQTIDNQLNHRTIRAFKDQSLTADQLQTLYAAASHTSTSMFMQQFSILHLTDPQLRQAVREISGQPYVGANGDLLIFVVDLYRNQQIRHQMGNDDGRLHTTDIFM
;
A
#
# COMPACT_ATOMS: atom_id res chain seq x y z
N MET A 1 26.30 -10.70 18.28
CA MET A 1 25.25 -10.41 17.28
C MET A 1 25.80 -9.43 16.25
N ILE A 2 25.50 -9.67 15.00
CA ILE A 2 25.95 -8.77 13.92
C ILE A 2 25.05 -7.55 13.90
N HIS A 3 25.63 -6.36 13.76
CA HIS A 3 24.92 -5.09 13.65
C HIS A 3 25.25 -4.41 12.32
N ASN A 4 24.24 -3.91 11.66
CA ASN A 4 24.31 -2.95 10.58
C ASN A 4 22.99 -2.17 10.56
N GLN A 5 22.94 -1.08 9.81
CA GLN A 5 21.78 -0.21 9.80
C GLN A 5 20.47 -0.94 9.47
N THR A 6 20.50 -1.89 8.53
CA THR A 6 19.32 -2.65 8.14
C THR A 6 18.83 -3.53 9.29
N ILE A 7 19.73 -4.29 9.91
CA ILE A 7 19.41 -5.17 11.04
C ILE A 7 18.92 -4.35 12.23
N ASP A 8 19.61 -3.25 12.53
CA ASP A 8 19.26 -2.40 13.66
C ASP A 8 17.87 -1.77 13.47
N ASN A 9 17.52 -1.35 12.24
CA ASN A 9 16.17 -0.88 11.94
C ASN A 9 15.11 -1.96 12.16
N GLN A 10 15.38 -3.19 11.77
CA GLN A 10 14.46 -4.32 12.01
C GLN A 10 14.31 -4.63 13.50
N LEU A 11 15.41 -4.67 14.24
CA LEU A 11 15.40 -4.96 15.67
C LEU A 11 14.76 -3.85 16.51
N ASN A 12 14.81 -2.62 16.03
CA ASN A 12 14.18 -1.46 16.68
C ASN A 12 12.73 -1.24 16.22
N HIS A 13 12.16 -2.14 15.42
CA HIS A 13 10.78 -2.04 15.00
C HIS A 13 9.83 -1.96 16.19
N ARG A 14 8.87 -1.05 16.10
CA ARG A 14 7.81 -0.86 17.11
C ARG A 14 6.48 -0.64 16.44
N THR A 15 5.43 -1.12 17.09
CA THR A 15 4.05 -0.79 16.65
C THR A 15 3.73 0.63 17.09
N ILE A 16 3.41 1.48 16.13
CA ILE A 16 3.02 2.87 16.35
C ILE A 16 1.52 3.02 16.13
N ARG A 17 0.82 3.61 17.09
CA ARG A 17 -0.61 3.88 17.03
C ARG A 17 -0.98 5.33 17.31
N ALA A 18 0.00 6.18 17.57
CA ALA A 18 -0.17 7.62 17.72
C ALA A 18 0.68 8.32 16.67
N PHE A 19 0.06 9.19 15.89
CA PHE A 19 0.68 9.85 14.75
C PHE A 19 0.64 11.37 14.96
N LYS A 20 1.67 12.05 14.45
CA LYS A 20 1.71 13.51 14.44
C LYS A 20 0.64 14.05 13.50
N ASP A 21 0.08 15.20 13.86
CA ASP A 21 -0.81 15.95 12.95
C ASP A 21 0.06 16.71 11.93
N GLN A 22 0.68 15.96 11.06
CA GLN A 22 1.60 16.47 10.05
C GLN A 22 1.54 15.57 8.82
N SER A 23 1.31 16.17 7.67
CA SER A 23 1.35 15.47 6.38
C SER A 23 2.78 15.20 5.95
N LEU A 24 2.97 14.10 5.21
CA LEU A 24 4.22 13.83 4.52
C LEU A 24 4.43 14.84 3.39
N THR A 25 5.69 15.13 3.10
CA THR A 25 6.03 15.92 1.92
C THR A 25 5.80 15.13 0.64
N ALA A 26 5.67 15.83 -0.48
CA ALA A 26 5.55 15.17 -1.78
C ALA A 26 6.74 14.24 -2.07
N ASP A 27 7.94 14.64 -1.71
CA ASP A 27 9.15 13.83 -1.89
C ASP A 27 9.14 12.57 -1.03
N GLN A 28 8.69 12.68 0.22
CA GLN A 28 8.51 11.53 1.11
C GLN A 28 7.49 10.53 0.55
N LEU A 29 6.34 11.01 0.06
CA LEU A 29 5.34 10.17 -0.57
C LEU A 29 5.88 9.45 -1.82
N GLN A 30 6.57 10.17 -2.69
CA GLN A 30 7.19 9.57 -3.88
C GLN A 30 8.23 8.50 -3.51
N THR A 31 9.01 8.75 -2.48
CA THR A 31 9.97 7.77 -1.97
C THR A 31 9.29 6.51 -1.47
N LEU A 32 8.19 6.64 -0.73
CA LEU A 32 7.40 5.50 -0.25
C LEU A 32 6.79 4.71 -1.41
N TYR A 33 6.26 5.39 -2.42
CA TYR A 33 5.71 4.72 -3.61
C TYR A 33 6.79 3.97 -4.38
N ALA A 34 7.95 4.57 -4.55
CA ALA A 34 9.09 3.92 -5.19
C ALA A 34 9.54 2.68 -4.41
N ALA A 35 9.65 2.79 -3.08
CA ALA A 35 10.03 1.67 -2.23
C ALA A 35 9.00 0.52 -2.33
N ALA A 36 7.71 0.83 -2.31
CA ALA A 36 6.66 -0.17 -2.48
C ALA A 36 6.75 -0.86 -3.84
N SER A 37 7.01 -0.10 -4.91
CA SER A 37 7.11 -0.62 -6.27
C SER A 37 8.33 -1.54 -6.48
N HIS A 38 9.34 -1.45 -5.62
CA HIS A 38 10.51 -2.33 -5.65
C HIS A 38 10.31 -3.64 -4.87
N THR A 39 9.16 -3.83 -4.26
CA THR A 39 8.82 -5.09 -3.60
C THR A 39 8.69 -6.19 -4.64
N SER A 40 9.30 -7.34 -4.38
CA SER A 40 9.20 -8.50 -5.27
C SER A 40 7.77 -9.02 -5.33
N THR A 41 7.30 -9.29 -6.54
CA THR A 41 6.02 -9.97 -6.77
C THR A 41 6.23 -11.13 -7.71
N SER A 42 5.40 -12.17 -7.60
CA SER A 42 5.49 -13.33 -8.47
C SER A 42 5.35 -12.91 -9.93
N MET A 43 6.25 -13.36 -10.79
CA MET A 43 6.29 -13.05 -12.22
C MET A 43 6.25 -11.53 -12.52
N PHE A 44 6.67 -10.72 -11.57
CA PHE A 44 6.60 -9.26 -11.65
C PHE A 44 5.19 -8.73 -11.99
N MET A 45 4.16 -9.38 -11.47
CA MET A 45 2.77 -9.02 -11.79
C MET A 45 2.34 -7.69 -11.18
N GLN A 46 2.95 -7.26 -10.07
CA GLN A 46 2.67 -5.98 -9.41
C GLN A 46 1.17 -5.75 -9.18
N GLN A 47 0.49 -6.74 -8.61
CA GLN A 47 -0.98 -6.78 -8.47
C GLN A 47 -1.47 -5.93 -7.32
N PHE A 48 -1.05 -4.68 -7.25
CA PHE A 48 -1.49 -3.80 -6.19
C PHE A 48 -1.68 -2.36 -6.68
N SER A 49 -2.51 -1.65 -5.96
CA SER A 49 -2.67 -0.19 -6.08
C SER A 49 -2.59 0.43 -4.71
N ILE A 50 -2.11 1.66 -4.65
CA ILE A 50 -2.02 2.44 -3.41
C ILE A 50 -3.01 3.59 -3.52
N LEU A 51 -3.93 3.66 -2.57
CA LEU A 51 -4.88 4.75 -2.44
C LEU A 51 -4.40 5.72 -1.36
N HIS A 52 -4.18 6.96 -1.73
CA HIS A 52 -3.90 8.04 -0.78
C HIS A 52 -5.21 8.78 -0.48
N LEU A 53 -5.77 8.55 0.69
CA LEU A 53 -7.04 9.14 1.09
C LEU A 53 -6.81 10.51 1.73
N THR A 54 -7.24 11.55 1.02
CA THR A 54 -7.14 12.95 1.49
C THR A 54 -8.48 13.54 1.92
N ASP A 55 -9.61 12.99 1.43
CA ASP A 55 -10.95 13.45 1.79
C ASP A 55 -11.25 13.10 3.25
N PRO A 56 -11.57 14.09 4.10
CA PRO A 56 -11.89 13.85 5.52
C PRO A 56 -13.04 12.89 5.75
N GLN A 57 -14.06 12.88 4.90
CA GLN A 57 -15.21 11.99 5.02
C GLN A 57 -14.83 10.54 4.73
N LEU A 58 -14.03 10.30 3.68
CA LEU A 58 -13.53 8.98 3.37
C LEU A 58 -12.57 8.46 4.45
N ARG A 59 -11.72 9.32 4.98
CA ARG A 59 -10.82 8.98 6.10
C ARG A 59 -11.62 8.56 7.33
N GLN A 60 -12.69 9.28 7.67
CA GLN A 60 -13.57 8.92 8.76
C GLN A 60 -14.28 7.59 8.52
N ALA A 61 -14.80 7.36 7.33
CA ALA A 61 -15.47 6.10 6.97
C ALA A 61 -14.53 4.90 7.14
N VAL A 62 -13.29 5.01 6.70
CA VAL A 62 -12.29 3.94 6.88
C VAL A 62 -11.98 3.72 8.36
N ARG A 63 -11.89 4.80 9.15
CA ARG A 63 -11.72 4.72 10.61
C ARG A 63 -12.85 3.93 11.27
N GLU A 64 -14.08 4.22 10.91
CA GLU A 64 -15.27 3.54 11.44
C GLU A 64 -15.26 2.05 11.06
N ILE A 65 -14.99 1.73 9.80
CA ILE A 65 -14.90 0.35 9.32
C ILE A 65 -13.79 -0.42 10.04
N SER A 66 -12.64 0.19 10.26
CA SER A 66 -11.50 -0.45 10.92
C SER A 66 -11.72 -0.65 12.43
N GLY A 67 -12.61 0.14 13.03
CA GLY A 67 -12.80 0.15 14.48
C GLY A 67 -11.60 0.70 15.26
N GLN A 68 -10.66 1.35 14.59
CA GLN A 68 -9.43 1.86 15.21
C GLN A 68 -9.41 3.39 15.20
N PRO A 69 -9.34 4.04 16.37
CA PRO A 69 -9.48 5.51 16.46
C PRO A 69 -8.34 6.30 15.84
N TYR A 70 -7.19 5.67 15.63
CA TYR A 70 -6.01 6.33 15.04
C TYR A 70 -5.99 6.27 13.50
N VAL A 71 -6.80 5.40 12.88
CA VAL A 71 -6.79 5.25 11.42
C VAL A 71 -7.41 6.49 10.77
N GLY A 72 -6.62 7.16 9.92
CA GLY A 72 -7.06 8.36 9.22
C GLY A 72 -7.34 9.57 10.13
N ALA A 73 -6.91 9.54 11.40
CA ALA A 73 -7.04 10.68 12.30
C ALA A 73 -5.97 11.74 12.01
N ASN A 74 -4.73 11.42 12.28
CA ASN A 74 -3.57 12.28 12.02
C ASN A 74 -2.66 11.65 10.99
N GLY A 75 -1.85 12.47 10.33
CA GLY A 75 -0.92 12.00 9.31
C GLY A 75 -1.62 11.60 8.01
N ASP A 76 -0.89 10.97 7.13
CA ASP A 76 -1.42 10.47 5.85
C ASP A 76 -2.02 9.08 6.01
N LEU A 77 -3.07 8.80 5.23
CA LEU A 77 -3.68 7.47 5.15
C LEU A 77 -3.44 6.89 3.76
N LEU A 78 -2.67 5.82 3.72
CA LEU A 78 -2.41 5.05 2.51
C LEU A 78 -3.05 3.66 2.66
N ILE A 79 -3.80 3.23 1.66
CA ILE A 79 -4.41 1.91 1.62
C ILE A 79 -3.80 1.13 0.46
N PHE A 80 -3.28 -0.05 0.77
CA PHE A 80 -2.78 -0.97 -0.23
C PHE A 80 -3.89 -1.93 -0.61
N VAL A 81 -4.16 -2.04 -1.90
CA VAL A 81 -5.24 -2.87 -2.43
C VAL A 81 -4.64 -3.92 -3.36
N VAL A 82 -5.04 -5.18 -3.18
CA VAL A 82 -4.79 -6.21 -4.20
C VAL A 82 -5.67 -5.87 -5.39
N ASP A 83 -5.06 -5.56 -6.53
CA ASP A 83 -5.76 -4.98 -7.67
C ASP A 83 -5.64 -5.88 -8.91
N LEU A 84 -6.49 -6.88 -8.98
CA LEU A 84 -6.57 -7.78 -10.12
C LEU A 84 -7.21 -7.12 -11.34
N TYR A 85 -8.12 -6.19 -11.12
CA TYR A 85 -8.79 -5.46 -12.18
C TYR A 85 -7.80 -4.63 -13.01
N ARG A 86 -6.89 -3.93 -12.35
CA ARG A 86 -5.81 -3.17 -13.02
C ARG A 86 -5.02 -4.07 -13.95
N ASN A 87 -4.61 -5.25 -13.47
CA ASN A 87 -3.84 -6.20 -14.27
C ASN A 87 -4.67 -6.79 -15.42
N GLN A 88 -5.95 -7.04 -15.19
CA GLN A 88 -6.86 -7.46 -16.25
C GLN A 88 -6.97 -6.40 -17.36
N GLN A 89 -7.08 -5.13 -16.99
CA GLN A 89 -7.14 -4.04 -17.98
C GLN A 89 -5.84 -3.93 -18.77
N ILE A 90 -4.69 -4.09 -18.14
CA ILE A 90 -3.40 -4.12 -18.83
C ILE A 90 -3.34 -5.28 -19.81
N ARG A 91 -3.73 -6.48 -19.40
CA ARG A 91 -3.78 -7.66 -20.29
C ARG A 91 -4.72 -7.44 -21.47
N HIS A 92 -5.88 -6.83 -21.24
CA HIS A 92 -6.83 -6.49 -22.29
C HIS A 92 -6.20 -5.56 -23.34
N GLN A 93 -5.52 -4.50 -22.90
CA GLN A 93 -4.81 -3.56 -23.77
C GLN A 93 -3.69 -4.23 -24.58
N MET A 94 -3.07 -5.26 -24.01
CA MET A 94 -2.03 -6.05 -24.68
C MET A 94 -2.59 -7.16 -25.60
N GLY A 95 -3.90 -7.36 -25.63
CA GLY A 95 -4.53 -8.43 -26.40
C GLY A 95 -4.43 -9.83 -25.80
N ASN A 96 -4.06 -9.94 -24.52
CA ASN A 96 -3.84 -11.21 -23.82
C ASN A 96 -4.90 -11.51 -22.76
N ASP A 97 -6.07 -10.87 -22.87
CA ASP A 97 -7.14 -11.01 -21.88
C ASP A 97 -8.12 -12.11 -22.32
N ASP A 98 -8.43 -13.03 -21.40
CA ASP A 98 -9.47 -14.05 -21.58
C ASP A 98 -10.84 -13.60 -21.02
N GLY A 99 -10.96 -12.36 -20.60
CA GLY A 99 -12.19 -11.79 -20.03
C GLY A 99 -12.50 -12.24 -18.60
N ARG A 100 -11.57 -12.90 -17.91
CA ARG A 100 -11.79 -13.47 -16.57
C ARG A 100 -10.82 -12.88 -15.54
N LEU A 101 -11.30 -12.76 -14.30
CA LEU A 101 -10.46 -12.56 -13.12
C LEU A 101 -10.19 -13.93 -12.51
N HIS A 102 -8.92 -14.25 -12.34
CA HIS A 102 -8.51 -15.51 -11.76
C HIS A 102 -8.17 -15.34 -10.27
N THR A 103 -8.82 -16.11 -9.40
CA THR A 103 -8.57 -16.08 -7.96
C THR A 103 -7.12 -16.48 -7.62
N THR A 104 -6.52 -17.31 -8.45
CA THR A 104 -5.10 -17.69 -8.33
C THR A 104 -4.16 -16.50 -8.55
N ASP A 105 -4.59 -15.46 -9.24
CA ASP A 105 -3.80 -14.26 -9.47
C ASP A 105 -3.45 -13.53 -8.17
N ILE A 106 -4.21 -13.74 -7.12
CA ILE A 106 -3.92 -13.20 -5.77
C ILE A 106 -2.63 -13.82 -5.20
N PHE A 107 -2.33 -15.05 -5.55
CA PHE A 107 -1.21 -15.82 -4.99
C PHE A 107 0.03 -15.83 -5.90
N MET A 108 0.00 -15.11 -7.01
CA MET A 108 1.09 -15.07 -7.99
C MET A 108 1.94 -13.77 -7.83
#